data_0313bff2b038499e639fb98026ddb3c5
#
_entry.id   0313bff2b038499e639fb98026ddb3c5
#
_cell.length_a   1.000
_cell.length_b   1.000
_cell.length_c   1.000
_cell.angle_alpha   90.00
_cell.angle_beta   90.00
_cell.angle_gamma   90.00
#
_symmetry.space_group_name_H-M   'P 1'
#
loop_
_entity.id
_entity.type
_entity.pdbx_description
1 polymer ?
#
loop_
_entity_poly.entity_id
_entity_poly.type
_entity_poly.pdbx_seq_one_letter_code
_entity_poly.pdbx_strand_id
1 'polypeptide(L)'
;MILLGIIIQLIVFTLLAIVIALPLVGIVCWRSKKNKKRNAILTFISPFVFMYTFYFGCLIGGFTCSSVFGTGCGIDGYYHTTLPNGYELETLSEDSGREYFTGYIRKDGKDVIEWVTKIKVSGDSICGEQYFVNEAPGSEYYFVIDTKSGSITQYKSFREANENAPTLLPGLTHLEAFYYKSWSWAIPLGIIAFVISLGVVSFLWFIVGKISA
;
A
#
# COMPACT_ATOMS: atom_id res chain seq x y z
N MET A 1 -13.95 -8.39 8.51
CA MET A 1 -13.97 -7.13 7.70
C MET A 1 -13.31 -7.29 6.33
N ILE A 2 -12.16 -7.93 6.20
CA ILE A 2 -11.41 -8.11 4.93
C ILE A 2 -12.27 -8.72 3.80
N LEU A 3 -13.00 -9.81 4.07
CA LEU A 3 -13.84 -10.47 3.08
C LEU A 3 -14.93 -9.55 2.50
N LEU A 4 -15.55 -8.72 3.36
CA LEU A 4 -16.57 -7.76 2.94
C LEU A 4 -15.96 -6.69 2.01
N GLY A 5 -14.75 -6.20 2.33
CA GLY A 5 -14.01 -5.25 1.49
C GLY A 5 -13.72 -5.82 0.10
N ILE A 6 -13.26 -7.07 0.02
CA ILE A 6 -13.02 -7.77 -1.26
C ILE A 6 -14.31 -7.89 -2.07
N ILE A 7 -15.42 -8.28 -1.43
CA ILE A 7 -16.72 -8.41 -2.11
C ILE A 7 -17.19 -7.07 -2.68
N ILE A 8 -17.10 -6.00 -1.90
CA ILE A 8 -17.47 -4.64 -2.36
C ILE A 8 -16.61 -4.23 -3.55
N GLN A 9 -15.30 -4.45 -3.49
CA GLN A 9 -14.39 -4.13 -4.60
C GLN A 9 -14.73 -4.92 -5.86
N LEU A 10 -15.03 -6.22 -5.75
CA LEU A 10 -15.44 -7.04 -6.89
C LEU A 10 -16.74 -6.53 -7.54
N ILE A 11 -17.70 -6.10 -6.71
CA ILE A 11 -18.95 -5.48 -7.22
C ILE A 11 -18.64 -4.19 -7.99
N VAL A 12 -17.81 -3.32 -7.43
CA VAL A 12 -17.41 -2.05 -8.07
C VAL A 12 -16.71 -2.32 -9.40
N PHE A 13 -15.74 -3.24 -9.44
CA PHE A 13 -15.05 -3.61 -10.68
C PHE A 13 -15.99 -4.23 -11.73
N THR A 14 -16.97 -5.03 -11.28
CA THR A 14 -17.99 -5.58 -12.18
C THR A 14 -18.83 -4.48 -12.82
N LEU A 15 -19.33 -3.52 -12.01
CA LEU A 15 -20.11 -2.39 -12.51
C LEU A 15 -19.29 -1.51 -13.48
N LEU A 16 -18.04 -1.24 -13.15
CA LEU A 16 -17.14 -0.48 -13.99
C LEU A 16 -16.88 -1.20 -15.33
N ALA A 17 -16.67 -2.52 -15.30
CA ALA A 17 -16.49 -3.33 -16.50
C ALA A 17 -17.73 -3.29 -17.40
N ILE A 18 -18.95 -3.32 -16.84
CA ILE A 18 -20.20 -3.18 -17.59
C ILE A 18 -20.29 -1.80 -18.26
N VAL A 19 -20.01 -0.72 -17.51
CA VAL A 19 -20.05 0.65 -18.02
C VAL A 19 -19.08 0.83 -19.18
N ILE A 20 -17.91 0.21 -19.15
CA ILE A 20 -16.92 0.25 -20.24
C ILE A 20 -17.34 -0.67 -21.41
N ALA A 21 -17.84 -1.87 -21.11
CA ALA A 21 -18.18 -2.86 -22.12
C ALA A 21 -19.32 -2.40 -23.06
N LEU A 22 -20.36 -1.78 -22.52
CA LEU A 22 -21.54 -1.40 -23.30
C LEU A 22 -21.23 -0.45 -24.47
N PRO A 23 -20.55 0.69 -24.28
CA PRO A 23 -20.19 1.57 -25.39
C PRO A 23 -19.23 0.91 -26.39
N LEU A 24 -18.26 0.10 -25.90
CA LEU A 24 -17.33 -0.61 -26.78
C LEU A 24 -18.06 -1.61 -27.68
N VAL A 25 -19.00 -2.38 -27.14
CA VAL A 25 -19.84 -3.29 -27.92
C VAL A 25 -20.67 -2.51 -28.98
N GLY A 26 -21.24 -1.37 -28.60
CA GLY A 26 -21.95 -0.49 -29.53
C GLY A 26 -21.08 -0.07 -30.72
N ILE A 27 -19.86 0.39 -30.45
CA ILE A 27 -18.88 0.78 -31.48
C ILE A 27 -18.52 -0.41 -32.38
N VAL A 28 -18.25 -1.59 -31.79
CA VAL A 28 -17.87 -2.78 -32.54
C VAL A 28 -19.06 -3.30 -33.38
N CYS A 29 -20.26 -3.28 -32.84
CA CYS A 29 -21.47 -3.62 -33.59
C CYS A 29 -21.74 -2.70 -34.79
N TRP A 30 -21.40 -1.42 -34.67
CA TRP A 30 -21.52 -0.46 -35.76
C TRP A 30 -20.43 -0.66 -36.84
N ARG A 31 -19.18 -0.88 -36.41
CA ARG A 31 -18.01 -0.94 -37.30
C ARG A 31 -17.78 -2.31 -37.95
N SER A 32 -18.15 -3.40 -37.27
CA SER A 32 -17.80 -4.76 -37.70
C SER A 32 -18.78 -5.27 -38.79
N LYS A 33 -18.25 -5.55 -39.97
CA LYS A 33 -19.01 -6.14 -41.10
C LYS A 33 -19.00 -7.69 -41.08
N LYS A 34 -17.90 -8.31 -40.61
CA LYS A 34 -17.73 -9.77 -40.50
C LYS A 34 -17.67 -10.21 -39.04
N ASN A 35 -18.18 -11.40 -38.75
CA ASN A 35 -18.12 -12.00 -37.40
C ASN A 35 -18.67 -11.12 -36.27
N LYS A 36 -19.72 -10.32 -36.57
CA LYS A 36 -20.27 -9.30 -35.67
C LYS A 36 -20.62 -9.83 -34.29
N LYS A 37 -21.31 -10.98 -34.21
CA LYS A 37 -21.70 -11.59 -32.93
C LYS A 37 -20.46 -11.97 -32.08
N ARG A 38 -19.49 -12.63 -32.70
CA ARG A 38 -18.25 -13.03 -32.03
C ARG A 38 -17.50 -11.82 -31.46
N ASN A 39 -17.30 -10.81 -32.32
CA ASN A 39 -16.56 -9.60 -31.92
C ASN A 39 -17.30 -8.83 -30.83
N ALA A 40 -18.63 -8.78 -30.86
CA ALA A 40 -19.44 -8.18 -29.81
C ALA A 40 -19.28 -8.91 -28.46
N ILE A 41 -19.33 -10.26 -28.46
CA ILE A 41 -19.15 -11.08 -27.26
C ILE A 41 -17.74 -10.90 -26.69
N LEU A 42 -16.70 -10.96 -27.55
CA LEU A 42 -15.32 -10.76 -27.10
C LEU A 42 -15.11 -9.36 -26.51
N THR A 43 -15.64 -8.34 -27.18
CA THR A 43 -15.57 -6.96 -26.70
C THR A 43 -16.29 -6.80 -25.37
N PHE A 44 -17.44 -7.47 -25.18
CA PHE A 44 -18.17 -7.45 -23.92
C PHE A 44 -17.37 -8.11 -22.77
N ILE A 45 -16.75 -9.27 -23.02
CA ILE A 45 -16.01 -10.02 -22.02
C ILE A 45 -14.65 -9.39 -21.69
N SER A 46 -14.01 -8.72 -22.65
CA SER A 46 -12.66 -8.18 -22.50
C SER A 46 -12.46 -7.25 -21.29
N PRO A 47 -13.34 -6.27 -20.99
CA PRO A 47 -13.20 -5.45 -19.80
C PRO A 47 -13.26 -6.24 -18.49
N PHE A 48 -14.10 -7.28 -18.42
CA PHE A 48 -14.17 -8.15 -17.24
C PHE A 48 -12.87 -8.92 -17.05
N VAL A 49 -12.39 -9.59 -18.12
CA VAL A 49 -11.13 -10.34 -18.06
C VAL A 49 -9.99 -9.41 -17.66
N PHE A 50 -9.91 -8.20 -18.24
CA PHE A 50 -8.91 -7.22 -17.90
C PHE A 50 -8.99 -6.82 -16.42
N MET A 51 -10.16 -6.38 -15.94
CA MET A 51 -10.35 -5.88 -14.58
C MET A 51 -10.06 -6.95 -13.53
N TYR A 52 -10.56 -8.17 -13.73
CA TYR A 52 -10.32 -9.25 -12.78
C TYR A 52 -8.86 -9.70 -12.79
N THR A 53 -8.23 -9.84 -13.96
CA THR A 53 -6.80 -10.20 -14.04
C THR A 53 -5.93 -9.14 -13.38
N PHE A 54 -6.24 -7.87 -13.60
CA PHE A 54 -5.55 -6.75 -12.98
C PHE A 54 -5.73 -6.74 -11.46
N TYR A 55 -6.96 -6.88 -11.00
CA TYR A 55 -7.29 -6.91 -9.56
C TYR A 55 -6.58 -8.04 -8.84
N PHE A 56 -6.74 -9.28 -9.33
CA PHE A 56 -6.09 -10.43 -8.71
C PHE A 56 -4.56 -10.38 -8.85
N GLY A 57 -4.04 -9.84 -9.95
CA GLY A 57 -2.61 -9.61 -10.13
C GLY A 57 -2.05 -8.65 -9.08
N CYS A 58 -2.73 -7.53 -8.84
CA CYS A 58 -2.37 -6.59 -7.77
C CYS A 58 -2.52 -7.18 -6.38
N LEU A 59 -3.59 -7.94 -6.14
CA LEU A 59 -3.85 -8.57 -4.84
C LEU A 59 -2.77 -9.61 -4.50
N ILE A 60 -2.56 -10.58 -5.38
CA ILE A 60 -1.57 -11.66 -5.17
C ILE A 60 -0.15 -11.07 -5.13
N GLY A 61 0.17 -10.19 -6.09
CA GLY A 61 1.46 -9.52 -6.12
C GLY A 61 1.68 -8.63 -4.89
N GLY A 62 0.64 -7.94 -4.42
CA GLY A 62 0.68 -7.14 -3.20
C GLY A 62 1.01 -7.97 -1.97
N PHE A 63 0.34 -9.11 -1.79
CA PHE A 63 0.66 -10.04 -0.70
C PHE A 63 2.09 -10.56 -0.79
N THR A 64 2.54 -10.95 -2.00
CA THR A 64 3.89 -11.46 -2.20
C THR A 64 4.94 -10.39 -1.91
N CYS A 65 4.78 -9.19 -2.46
CA CYS A 65 5.71 -8.08 -2.22
C CYS A 65 5.70 -7.66 -0.75
N SER A 66 4.53 -7.58 -0.12
CA SER A 66 4.38 -7.28 1.31
C SER A 66 5.18 -8.28 2.17
N SER A 67 5.08 -9.57 1.87
CA SER A 67 5.83 -10.61 2.57
C SER A 67 7.35 -10.52 2.34
N VAL A 68 7.77 -10.21 1.11
CA VAL A 68 9.20 -10.10 0.75
C VAL A 68 9.85 -8.85 1.32
N PHE A 69 9.15 -7.72 1.26
CA PHE A 69 9.68 -6.43 1.72
C PHE A 69 9.37 -6.12 3.19
N GLY A 70 8.64 -7.01 3.88
CA GLY A 70 8.25 -6.81 5.28
C GLY A 70 7.39 -5.56 5.49
N THR A 71 6.53 -5.24 4.52
CA THR A 71 5.64 -4.08 4.60
C THR A 71 4.19 -4.53 4.54
N GLY A 72 3.38 -4.17 5.52
CA GLY A 72 1.94 -4.46 5.52
C GLY A 72 1.24 -3.76 4.35
N CYS A 73 0.28 -4.44 3.73
CA CYS A 73 -0.44 -3.89 2.57
C CYS A 73 -1.70 -3.09 2.97
N GLY A 74 -1.93 -2.84 4.26
CA GLY A 74 -3.08 -2.08 4.76
C GLY A 74 -4.45 -2.75 4.55
N ILE A 75 -4.48 -3.97 4.00
CA ILE A 75 -5.75 -4.69 3.72
C ILE A 75 -6.47 -5.07 5.01
N ASP A 76 -5.73 -5.27 6.09
CA ASP A 76 -6.21 -5.60 7.43
C ASP A 76 -6.47 -4.35 8.30
N GLY A 77 -6.27 -3.15 7.76
CA GLY A 77 -6.37 -1.90 8.49
C GLY A 77 -5.08 -1.52 9.24
N TYR A 78 -4.02 -2.31 9.10
CA TYR A 78 -2.72 -2.05 9.71
C TYR A 78 -1.68 -1.74 8.65
N TYR A 79 -0.94 -0.66 8.86
CA TYR A 79 0.29 -0.40 8.13
C TYR A 79 1.45 -0.91 8.96
N HIS A 80 2.23 -1.82 8.38
CA HIS A 80 3.35 -2.47 9.04
C HIS A 80 4.62 -2.28 8.20
N THR A 81 5.74 -2.00 8.83
CA THR A 81 7.04 -1.91 8.16
C THR A 81 8.13 -2.45 9.10
N THR A 82 8.93 -3.36 8.59
CA THR A 82 10.10 -3.87 9.32
C THR A 82 11.18 -2.79 9.42
N LEU A 83 11.75 -2.67 10.60
CA LEU A 83 12.85 -1.80 10.95
C LEU A 83 14.11 -2.62 11.27
N PRO A 84 15.30 -2.01 11.37
CA PRO A 84 16.54 -2.74 11.68
C PRO A 84 16.47 -3.56 12.95
N ASN A 85 17.17 -4.71 12.95
CA ASN A 85 17.39 -5.58 14.12
C ASN A 85 16.10 -6.07 14.79
N GLY A 86 15.06 -6.40 13.99
CA GLY A 86 13.82 -7.01 14.47
C GLY A 86 12.84 -6.02 15.13
N TYR A 87 13.06 -4.73 14.96
CA TYR A 87 12.04 -3.74 15.27
C TYR A 87 11.00 -3.67 14.15
N GLU A 88 9.79 -3.25 14.50
CA GLU A 88 8.66 -3.13 13.61
C GLU A 88 7.95 -1.81 13.89
N LEU A 89 7.51 -1.13 12.83
CA LEU A 89 6.66 0.04 12.93
C LEU A 89 5.26 -0.35 12.50
N GLU A 90 4.29 -0.17 13.36
CA GLU A 90 2.89 -0.51 13.11
C GLU A 90 2.01 0.72 13.33
N THR A 91 1.03 0.91 12.45
CA THR A 91 0.07 2.01 12.54
C THR A 91 -1.32 1.51 12.20
N LEU A 92 -2.30 1.92 12.99
CA LEU A 92 -3.71 1.67 12.71
C LEU A 92 -4.23 2.69 11.68
N SER A 93 -4.85 2.21 10.61
CA SER A 93 -5.45 3.07 9.58
C SER A 93 -6.69 3.84 10.07
N GLU A 94 -7.26 3.44 11.20
CA GLU A 94 -8.56 3.92 11.71
C GLU A 94 -8.48 4.99 12.80
N ASP A 95 -7.35 5.61 13.04
CA ASP A 95 -7.33 6.79 13.93
C ASP A 95 -7.92 8.03 13.21
N SER A 96 -9.05 7.79 12.55
CA SER A 96 -9.80 8.69 11.67
C SER A 96 -10.45 9.89 12.39
N GLY A 97 -10.12 10.13 13.63
CA GLY A 97 -10.52 11.31 14.40
C GLY A 97 -9.35 12.16 14.86
N ARG A 98 -8.12 11.79 14.57
CA ARG A 98 -6.92 12.52 15.00
C ARG A 98 -6.30 13.30 13.86
N GLU A 99 -5.85 14.50 14.19
CA GLU A 99 -5.17 15.42 13.27
C GLU A 99 -3.81 14.88 12.79
N TYR A 100 -3.30 13.78 13.41
CA TYR A 100 -1.98 13.22 13.13
C TYR A 100 -2.04 11.69 12.99
N PHE A 101 -1.38 11.20 11.95
CA PHE A 101 -1.14 9.78 11.72
C PHE A 101 -0.06 9.29 12.69
N THR A 102 -0.43 8.40 13.63
CA THR A 102 0.47 7.92 14.69
C THR A 102 0.76 6.43 14.57
N GLY A 103 1.90 5.99 15.08
CA GLY A 103 2.32 4.60 15.06
C GLY A 103 2.97 4.14 16.35
N TYR A 104 3.26 2.85 16.38
CA TYR A 104 3.91 2.14 17.48
C TYR A 104 5.17 1.48 16.97
N ILE A 105 6.29 1.63 17.69
CA ILE A 105 7.48 0.84 17.43
C ILE A 105 7.45 -0.37 18.35
N ARG A 106 7.53 -1.55 17.77
CA ARG A 106 7.49 -2.84 18.46
C ARG A 106 8.81 -3.59 18.35
N LYS A 107 9.05 -4.41 19.33
CA LYS A 107 10.10 -5.43 19.30
C LYS A 107 9.61 -6.69 20.01
N ASP A 108 9.75 -7.84 19.36
CA ASP A 108 9.30 -9.13 19.91
C ASP A 108 7.82 -9.12 20.35
N GLY A 109 6.96 -8.42 19.58
CA GLY A 109 5.53 -8.28 19.83
C GLY A 109 5.15 -7.35 20.98
N LYS A 110 6.10 -6.60 21.57
CA LYS A 110 5.87 -5.63 22.64
C LYS A 110 6.05 -4.21 22.13
N ASP A 111 5.17 -3.32 22.54
CA ASP A 111 5.28 -1.90 22.24
C ASP A 111 6.45 -1.32 23.02
N VAL A 112 7.40 -0.73 22.30
CA VAL A 112 8.63 -0.12 22.83
C VAL A 112 8.49 1.39 22.88
N ILE A 113 7.92 1.97 21.82
CA ILE A 113 7.61 3.40 21.70
C ILE A 113 6.20 3.54 21.13
N GLU A 114 5.36 4.32 21.77
CA GLU A 114 3.99 4.59 21.36
C GLU A 114 3.85 6.03 20.83
N TRP A 115 2.80 6.29 20.05
CA TRP A 115 2.42 7.62 19.57
C TRP A 115 3.49 8.33 18.73
N VAL A 116 4.21 7.56 17.92
CA VAL A 116 5.21 8.08 16.99
C VAL A 116 4.51 8.86 15.88
N THR A 117 4.97 10.08 15.59
CA THR A 117 4.45 10.95 14.51
C THR A 117 5.44 11.12 13.38
N LYS A 118 6.74 11.17 13.72
CA LYS A 118 7.82 11.26 12.74
C LYS A 118 8.91 10.26 13.07
N ILE A 119 9.56 9.76 12.02
CA ILE A 119 10.63 8.75 12.16
C ILE A 119 11.74 9.00 11.15
N LYS A 120 12.93 8.59 11.54
CA LYS A 120 14.09 8.45 10.66
C LYS A 120 14.86 7.20 11.07
N VAL A 121 15.22 6.39 10.10
CA VAL A 121 16.10 5.23 10.27
C VAL A 121 17.46 5.56 9.67
N SER A 122 18.52 5.40 10.45
CA SER A 122 19.89 5.66 10.01
C SER A 122 20.82 4.58 10.53
N GLY A 123 21.12 3.60 9.65
CA GLY A 123 21.88 2.40 10.03
C GLY A 123 21.17 1.60 11.12
N ASP A 124 21.83 1.44 12.26
CA ASP A 124 21.30 0.72 13.43
C ASP A 124 20.57 1.64 14.43
N SER A 125 20.31 2.88 14.06
CA SER A 125 19.60 3.85 14.91
C SER A 125 18.24 4.21 14.34
N ILE A 126 17.23 4.20 15.21
CA ILE A 126 15.89 4.70 14.94
C ILE A 126 15.68 5.92 15.81
N CYS A 127 15.32 7.04 15.21
CA CYS A 127 14.97 8.24 15.95
C CYS A 127 13.63 8.78 15.48
N GLY A 128 12.93 9.50 16.34
CA GLY A 128 11.62 10.01 16.02
C GLY A 128 11.08 11.00 17.02
N GLU A 129 9.86 11.40 16.72
CA GLU A 129 9.06 12.32 17.51
C GLU A 129 7.81 11.58 18.00
N GLN A 130 7.44 11.79 19.25
CA GLN A 130 6.24 11.25 19.89
C GLN A 130 5.31 12.40 20.27
N TYR A 131 4.00 12.13 20.20
CA TYR A 131 2.97 13.06 20.65
C TYR A 131 2.06 12.38 21.69
N PHE A 132 1.98 12.93 22.90
CA PHE A 132 1.10 12.42 23.94
C PHE A 132 -0.20 13.23 23.98
N VAL A 133 -1.33 12.56 23.74
CA VAL A 133 -2.68 13.17 23.65
C VAL A 133 -3.12 13.83 24.95
N ASN A 134 -2.59 13.39 26.09
CA ASN A 134 -3.01 13.84 27.43
C ASN A 134 -2.13 14.97 27.99
N GLU A 135 -1.15 15.45 27.24
CA GLU A 135 -0.28 16.54 27.66
C GLU A 135 -0.69 17.86 26.97
N ALA A 136 -0.14 18.96 27.48
CA ALA A 136 -0.44 20.27 26.92
C ALA A 136 -0.14 20.33 25.42
N PRO A 137 -0.97 21.03 24.61
CA PRO A 137 -0.70 21.20 23.19
C PRO A 137 0.74 21.74 22.96
N GLY A 138 1.54 21.03 22.16
CA GLY A 138 2.93 21.35 21.90
C GLY A 138 3.97 20.58 22.73
N SER A 139 3.55 19.60 23.55
CA SER A 139 4.48 18.68 24.22
C SER A 139 4.97 17.63 23.23
N GLU A 140 6.01 17.96 22.49
CA GLU A 140 6.69 17.02 21.60
C GLU A 140 7.86 16.37 22.35
N TYR A 141 7.92 15.05 22.31
CA TYR A 141 9.02 14.26 22.86
C TYR A 141 9.80 13.63 21.70
N TYR A 142 11.10 13.52 21.90
CA TYR A 142 11.99 12.93 20.93
C TYR A 142 12.63 11.66 21.50
N PHE A 143 12.87 10.67 20.65
CA PHE A 143 13.52 9.44 21.06
C PHE A 143 14.62 9.02 20.10
N VAL A 144 15.57 8.28 20.63
CA VAL A 144 16.62 7.58 19.88
C VAL A 144 16.72 6.17 20.41
N ILE A 145 16.61 5.19 19.52
CA ILE A 145 16.80 3.78 19.78
C ILE A 145 18.10 3.35 19.10
N ASP A 146 19.03 2.81 19.83
CA ASP A 146 20.11 1.99 19.27
C ASP A 146 19.59 0.56 19.16
N THR A 147 19.33 0.10 17.94
CA THR A 147 18.69 -1.18 17.69
C THR A 147 19.59 -2.38 17.96
N LYS A 148 20.94 -2.17 18.02
CA LYS A 148 21.89 -3.23 18.38
C LYS A 148 21.93 -3.47 19.87
N SER A 149 22.09 -2.42 20.65
CA SER A 149 22.14 -2.53 22.12
C SER A 149 20.75 -2.64 22.73
N GLY A 150 19.72 -2.21 22.02
CA GLY A 150 18.35 -2.09 22.53
C GLY A 150 18.16 -0.91 23.47
N SER A 151 19.15 0.00 23.57
CA SER A 151 19.04 1.17 24.43
C SER A 151 18.10 2.20 23.84
N ILE A 152 17.26 2.80 24.70
CA ILE A 152 16.28 3.81 24.34
C ILE A 152 16.56 5.05 25.17
N THR A 153 16.71 6.16 24.51
CA THR A 153 16.88 7.47 25.15
C THR A 153 15.75 8.39 24.70
N GLN A 154 15.07 9.00 25.66
CA GLN A 154 13.99 9.95 25.41
C GLN A 154 14.39 11.34 25.85
N TYR A 155 13.95 12.36 25.10
CA TYR A 155 14.27 13.77 25.31
C TYR A 155 12.97 14.57 25.35
N LYS A 156 12.89 15.56 26.23
CA LYS A 156 11.71 16.40 26.42
C LYS A 156 11.63 17.59 25.46
N SER A 157 12.63 17.79 24.64
CA SER A 157 12.65 18.88 23.67
C SER A 157 13.55 18.56 22.47
N PHE A 158 13.26 19.19 21.32
CA PHE A 158 14.12 19.12 20.14
C PHE A 158 15.53 19.58 20.42
N ARG A 159 15.69 20.63 21.24
CA ARG A 159 17.00 21.20 21.57
C ARG A 159 17.87 20.18 22.31
N GLU A 160 17.34 19.57 23.36
CA GLU A 160 18.02 18.55 24.15
C GLU A 160 18.42 17.35 23.28
N ALA A 161 17.49 16.87 22.45
CA ALA A 161 17.72 15.76 21.56
C ALA A 161 18.78 16.09 20.49
N ASN A 162 18.76 17.31 19.94
CA ASN A 162 19.73 17.73 18.93
C ASN A 162 21.14 17.97 19.50
N GLU A 163 21.25 18.39 20.75
CA GLU A 163 22.53 18.51 21.44
C GLU A 163 23.20 17.16 21.68
N ASN A 164 22.39 16.11 21.97
CA ASN A 164 22.88 14.76 22.27
C ASN A 164 22.97 13.85 21.03
N ALA A 165 22.18 14.09 19.98
CA ALA A 165 22.16 13.31 18.75
C ALA A 165 22.03 14.18 17.48
N PRO A 166 22.99 15.08 17.22
CA PRO A 166 22.88 16.15 16.20
C PRO A 166 22.78 15.61 14.77
N THR A 167 23.28 14.42 14.51
CA THR A 167 23.26 13.81 13.17
C THR A 167 21.99 12.98 12.90
N LEU A 168 21.26 12.62 13.92
CA LEU A 168 20.12 11.69 13.82
C LEU A 168 18.80 12.43 13.60
N LEU A 169 18.56 13.52 14.32
CA LEU A 169 17.29 14.23 14.28
C LEU A 169 17.00 15.08 13.04
N PRO A 170 17.97 15.71 12.38
CA PRO A 170 17.68 16.41 11.14
C PRO A 170 17.14 15.48 10.06
N GLY A 171 15.99 15.84 9.46
CA GLY A 171 15.37 15.06 8.40
C GLY A 171 14.43 13.96 8.89
N LEU A 172 13.81 14.12 10.06
CA LEU A 172 12.65 13.32 10.46
C LEU A 172 11.54 13.42 9.41
N THR A 173 10.95 12.29 9.09
CA THR A 173 9.90 12.18 8.09
C THR A 173 8.59 11.80 8.78
N HIS A 174 7.49 12.44 8.40
CA HIS A 174 6.17 12.04 8.87
C HIS A 174 5.91 10.57 8.54
N LEU A 175 5.24 9.85 9.43
CA LEU A 175 4.98 8.41 9.26
C LEU A 175 4.29 8.10 7.96
N GLU A 176 3.32 8.89 7.56
CA GLU A 176 2.62 8.73 6.29
C GLU A 176 3.59 8.72 5.10
N ALA A 177 4.48 9.71 5.02
CA ALA A 177 5.48 9.79 3.96
C ALA A 177 6.52 8.66 4.04
N PHE A 178 6.85 8.20 5.25
CA PHE A 178 7.73 7.06 5.47
C PHE A 178 7.12 5.77 4.93
N TYR A 179 5.82 5.51 5.19
CA TYR A 179 5.11 4.37 4.62
C TYR A 179 4.99 4.44 3.11
N TYR A 180 4.61 5.59 2.54
CA TYR A 180 4.56 5.73 1.07
C TYR A 180 5.90 5.44 0.41
N LYS A 181 7.00 5.81 1.04
CA LYS A 181 8.34 5.48 0.54
C LYS A 181 8.63 3.99 0.61
N SER A 182 8.22 3.31 1.68
CA SER A 182 8.38 1.86 1.82
C SER A 182 7.52 1.07 0.81
N TRP A 183 6.44 1.68 0.29
CA TRP A 183 5.54 1.10 -0.72
C TRP A 183 5.91 1.44 -2.18
N SER A 184 7.11 1.90 -2.42
CA SER A 184 7.59 2.23 -3.78
C SER A 184 7.48 1.07 -4.78
N TRP A 185 7.42 -0.17 -4.30
CA TRP A 185 7.18 -1.37 -5.10
C TRP A 185 5.75 -1.46 -5.67
N ALA A 186 4.78 -0.76 -5.11
CA ALA A 186 3.38 -0.83 -5.55
C ALA A 186 3.19 -0.31 -6.98
N ILE A 187 3.93 0.74 -7.36
CA ILE A 187 3.85 1.31 -8.73
C ILE A 187 4.34 0.30 -9.79
N PRO A 188 5.57 -0.26 -9.71
CA PRO A 188 6.02 -1.27 -10.68
C PRO A 188 5.13 -2.52 -10.67
N LEU A 189 4.61 -2.95 -9.51
CA LEU A 189 3.65 -4.04 -9.44
C LEU A 189 2.38 -3.74 -10.24
N GLY A 190 1.82 -2.54 -10.08
CA GLY A 190 0.63 -2.10 -10.84
C GLY A 190 0.90 -2.10 -12.35
N ILE A 191 2.07 -1.64 -12.79
CA ILE A 191 2.46 -1.66 -14.20
C ILE A 191 2.57 -3.11 -14.72
N ILE A 192 3.20 -4.00 -13.96
CA ILE A 192 3.33 -5.41 -14.34
C ILE A 192 1.95 -6.07 -14.45
N ALA A 193 1.09 -5.89 -13.45
CA ALA A 193 -0.27 -6.43 -13.45
C ALA A 193 -1.09 -5.90 -14.64
N PHE A 194 -0.93 -4.61 -14.99
CA PHE A 194 -1.57 -3.99 -16.16
C PHE A 194 -1.11 -4.64 -17.47
N VAL A 195 0.19 -4.80 -17.67
CA VAL A 195 0.76 -5.43 -18.88
C VAL A 195 0.31 -6.88 -19.01
N ILE A 196 0.32 -7.65 -17.91
CA ILE A 196 -0.18 -9.03 -17.89
C ILE A 196 -1.66 -9.07 -18.29
N SER A 197 -2.48 -8.17 -17.77
CA SER A 197 -3.92 -8.11 -18.06
C SER A 197 -4.18 -7.81 -19.54
N LEU A 198 -3.42 -6.90 -20.14
CA LEU A 198 -3.47 -6.65 -21.59
C LEU A 198 -3.06 -7.89 -22.39
N GLY A 199 -2.02 -8.59 -21.95
CA GLY A 199 -1.56 -9.84 -22.56
C GLY A 199 -2.63 -10.93 -22.54
N VAL A 200 -3.31 -11.11 -21.41
CA VAL A 200 -4.40 -12.10 -21.28
C VAL A 200 -5.56 -11.78 -22.20
N VAL A 201 -5.99 -10.52 -22.28
CA VAL A 201 -7.05 -10.09 -23.20
C VAL A 201 -6.62 -10.29 -24.65
N SER A 202 -5.40 -9.92 -25.02
CA SER A 202 -4.87 -10.11 -26.38
C SER A 202 -4.79 -11.59 -26.77
N PHE A 203 -4.39 -12.44 -25.83
CA PHE A 203 -4.34 -13.88 -26.01
C PHE A 203 -5.74 -14.48 -26.21
N LEU A 204 -6.73 -14.03 -25.45
CA LEU A 204 -8.14 -14.41 -25.63
C LEU A 204 -8.60 -14.11 -27.06
N TRP A 205 -8.34 -12.89 -27.56
CA TRP A 205 -8.69 -12.49 -28.91
C TRP A 205 -7.98 -13.36 -29.98
N PHE A 206 -6.71 -13.68 -29.76
CA PHE A 206 -5.93 -14.52 -30.65
C PHE A 206 -6.48 -15.95 -30.74
N ILE A 207 -6.78 -16.59 -29.60
CA ILE A 207 -7.34 -17.95 -29.57
C ILE A 207 -8.68 -18.01 -30.29
N VAL A 208 -9.62 -17.12 -29.90
CA VAL A 208 -10.96 -17.12 -30.50
C VAL A 208 -10.90 -16.73 -31.99
N GLY A 209 -9.94 -15.88 -32.37
CA GLY A 209 -9.67 -15.57 -33.77
C GLY A 209 -9.25 -16.79 -34.60
N LYS A 210 -8.37 -17.63 -34.06
CA LYS A 210 -7.92 -18.88 -34.73
C LYS A 210 -8.96 -19.98 -34.83
N ILE A 211 -9.77 -20.15 -33.77
CA ILE A 211 -10.80 -21.22 -33.75
C ILE A 211 -11.91 -20.95 -34.78
N SER A 212 -12.06 -19.71 -35.20
CA SER A 212 -13.17 -19.26 -36.08
C SER A 212 -12.70 -18.86 -37.47
N ALA A 213 -11.48 -19.13 -37.83
CA ALA A 213 -10.95 -18.99 -39.19
C ALA A 213 -11.03 -20.30 -39.93
#